data_8c3fda303bb1ef8c67248bb983bbf817
#
_entry.id   8c3fda303bb1ef8c67248bb983bbf817
#
_cell.length_a   1.000
_cell.length_b   1.000
_cell.length_c   1.000
_cell.angle_alpha   90.00
_cell.angle_beta   90.00
_cell.angle_gamma   90.00
#
_symmetry.space_group_name_H-M   'P 1'
#
loop_
_entity.id
_entity.type
_entity.pdbx_description
1 polymer ?
#
loop_
_entity_poly.entity_id
_entity_poly.type
_entity_poly.pdbx_seq_one_letter_code
_entity_poly.pdbx_strand_id
1 'polypeptide(L)'
;MRYFVDFAYNGSAYHGSQRQPNGITVQEVMEEAFATILRKPVALTFAGRTDAGVHAEHMFAHFDVDELPVTDEGLQERLNSLLPAMIAIHRIFPVPDDLHARFSALSRTYEYRITTEKDPFRQDLVTRVASGLNFEAMNKAAQLLLGTQDFASFCKVHTDVKTTICTVSYAEWKDNVFTITADRFLRNMVRAVVGTLFEVGRARMSLEEFQGVIANKNRCSAGQSVLAAGLYLTKIEYPTFA
;
A
#
# COMPACT_ATOMS: atom_id res chain seq x y z
N MET A 1 -9.81 -3.78 25.60
CA MET A 1 -9.00 -4.79 24.89
C MET A 1 -8.85 -4.35 23.43
N ARG A 2 -7.66 -4.44 22.91
CA ARG A 2 -7.35 -4.12 21.50
C ARG A 2 -7.27 -5.38 20.65
N TYR A 3 -7.85 -5.30 19.47
CA TYR A 3 -7.78 -6.34 18.46
C TYR A 3 -7.16 -5.80 17.17
N PHE A 4 -6.35 -6.64 16.51
CA PHE A 4 -5.97 -6.42 15.12
C PHE A 4 -6.91 -7.20 14.21
N VAL A 5 -7.19 -6.61 13.06
CA VAL A 5 -7.82 -7.26 11.91
C VAL A 5 -6.85 -7.21 10.74
N ASP A 6 -6.50 -8.38 10.20
CA ASP A 6 -5.75 -8.58 8.97
C ASP A 6 -6.75 -8.88 7.84
N PHE A 7 -6.70 -8.09 6.77
CA PHE A 7 -7.68 -8.17 5.69
C PHE A 7 -7.11 -7.78 4.34
N ALA A 8 -7.74 -8.29 3.28
CA ALA A 8 -7.46 -7.96 1.90
C ALA A 8 -8.58 -7.14 1.27
N TYR A 9 -8.25 -6.37 0.25
CA TYR A 9 -9.24 -5.73 -0.59
C TYR A 9 -8.75 -5.48 -2.02
N ASN A 10 -9.66 -5.61 -2.97
CA ASN A 10 -9.51 -5.09 -4.30
C ASN A 10 -9.94 -3.62 -4.30
N GLY A 11 -8.98 -2.71 -4.50
CA GLY A 11 -9.19 -1.27 -4.41
C GLY A 11 -9.89 -0.62 -5.59
N SER A 12 -10.14 -1.35 -6.68
CA SER A 12 -10.67 -0.78 -7.95
C SER A 12 -12.02 -0.09 -7.79
N ALA A 13 -12.87 -0.57 -6.85
CA ALA A 13 -14.18 -0.02 -6.56
C ALA A 13 -14.19 1.10 -5.49
N TYR A 14 -13.01 1.41 -4.91
CA TYR A 14 -12.94 2.30 -3.75
C TYR A 14 -12.13 3.57 -4.01
N HIS A 15 -12.54 4.65 -3.38
CA HIS A 15 -11.83 5.94 -3.40
C HIS A 15 -10.70 5.98 -2.35
N GLY A 16 -9.97 4.86 -2.24
CA GLY A 16 -8.87 4.67 -1.29
C GLY A 16 -9.30 3.99 0.00
N SER A 17 -8.31 3.74 0.88
CA SER A 17 -8.57 2.98 2.11
C SER A 17 -9.23 3.81 3.20
N GLN A 18 -8.91 5.09 3.33
CA GLN A 18 -9.37 5.92 4.44
C GLN A 18 -10.62 6.72 4.09
N ARG A 19 -11.56 6.83 5.06
CA ARG A 19 -12.79 7.62 4.94
C ARG A 19 -12.50 9.05 4.46
N GLN A 20 -13.26 9.48 3.44
CA GLN A 20 -13.19 10.82 2.86
C GLN A 20 -14.54 11.17 2.19
N PRO A 21 -14.87 12.47 2.04
CA PRO A 21 -16.20 12.88 1.58
C PRO A 21 -16.49 12.58 0.09
N ASN A 22 -15.48 12.24 -0.70
CA ASN A 22 -15.58 12.22 -2.17
C ASN A 22 -15.93 10.85 -2.77
N GLY A 23 -16.27 9.85 -1.95
CA GLY A 23 -16.68 8.52 -2.43
C GLY A 23 -16.49 7.42 -1.41
N ILE A 24 -17.03 6.26 -1.71
CA ILE A 24 -17.00 5.08 -0.85
C ILE A 24 -15.56 4.61 -0.64
N THR A 25 -15.19 4.33 0.60
CA THR A 25 -13.86 3.89 1.00
C THR A 25 -13.89 2.53 1.68
N VAL A 26 -12.76 1.82 1.69
CA VAL A 26 -12.65 0.52 2.38
C VAL A 26 -12.98 0.65 3.88
N GLN A 27 -12.46 1.71 4.53
CA GLN A 27 -12.71 1.97 5.96
C GLN A 27 -14.20 2.14 6.26
N GLU A 28 -14.92 2.89 5.44
CA GLU A 28 -16.35 3.15 5.60
C GLU A 28 -17.14 1.84 5.55
N VAL A 29 -16.93 1.02 4.52
CA VAL A 29 -17.61 -0.27 4.35
C VAL A 29 -17.30 -1.22 5.51
N MET A 30 -16.05 -1.27 5.95
CA MET A 30 -15.66 -2.10 7.09
C MET A 30 -16.29 -1.61 8.40
N GLU A 31 -16.22 -0.31 8.70
CA GLU A 31 -16.82 0.24 9.94
C GLU A 31 -18.34 0.02 10.00
N GLU A 32 -19.04 0.09 8.87
CA GLU A 32 -20.48 -0.23 8.79
C GLU A 32 -20.75 -1.72 9.06
N ALA A 33 -19.91 -2.62 8.50
CA ALA A 33 -20.04 -4.05 8.76
C ALA A 33 -19.75 -4.39 10.24
N PHE A 34 -18.70 -3.82 10.82
CA PHE A 34 -18.39 -3.96 12.24
C PHE A 34 -19.52 -3.43 13.14
N ALA A 35 -20.05 -2.23 12.83
CA ALA A 35 -21.15 -1.64 13.58
C ALA A 35 -22.42 -2.50 13.53
N THR A 36 -22.69 -3.13 12.40
CA THR A 36 -23.83 -4.03 12.22
C THR A 36 -23.71 -5.27 13.11
N ILE A 37 -22.55 -5.93 13.12
CA ILE A 37 -22.32 -7.16 13.89
C ILE A 37 -22.19 -6.86 15.38
N LEU A 38 -21.45 -5.83 15.76
CA LEU A 38 -21.18 -5.48 17.17
C LEU A 38 -22.31 -4.62 17.79
N ARG A 39 -23.29 -4.18 16.98
CA ARG A 39 -24.42 -3.34 17.38
C ARG A 39 -24.03 -2.03 18.07
N LYS A 40 -22.85 -1.52 17.76
CA LYS A 40 -22.32 -0.23 18.21
C LYS A 40 -21.30 0.28 17.19
N PRO A 41 -21.14 1.62 17.04
CA PRO A 41 -20.08 2.18 16.21
C PRO A 41 -18.70 1.71 16.70
N VAL A 42 -17.87 1.30 15.75
CA VAL A 42 -16.47 0.90 16.00
C VAL A 42 -15.57 1.65 15.02
N ALA A 43 -14.61 2.38 15.54
CA ALA A 43 -13.62 3.05 14.73
C ALA A 43 -12.46 2.09 14.40
N LEU A 44 -12.12 1.99 13.12
CA LEU A 44 -10.98 1.20 12.64
C LEU A 44 -9.80 2.13 12.35
N THR A 45 -8.67 1.88 13.00
CA THR A 45 -7.42 2.61 12.72
C THR A 45 -6.50 1.79 11.83
N PHE A 46 -6.42 2.14 10.56
CA PHE A 46 -5.64 1.42 9.55
C PHE A 46 -4.13 1.65 9.70
N ALA A 47 -3.34 0.64 9.34
CA ALA A 47 -1.87 0.66 9.34
C ALA A 47 -1.26 1.68 8.36
N GLY A 48 -2.01 2.08 7.36
CA GLY A 48 -1.60 3.06 6.37
C GLY A 48 -2.75 3.50 5.48
N ARG A 49 -2.47 4.47 4.63
CA ARG A 49 -3.40 4.96 3.61
C ARG A 49 -2.97 4.42 2.26
N THR A 50 -3.93 3.93 1.49
CA THR A 50 -3.73 3.66 0.06
C THR A 50 -4.57 4.63 -0.77
N ASP A 51 -4.06 5.03 -1.93
CA ASP A 51 -4.78 5.89 -2.88
C ASP A 51 -5.95 5.10 -3.52
N ALA A 52 -6.87 5.82 -4.18
CA ALA A 52 -7.96 5.21 -4.96
C ALA A 52 -7.40 4.22 -5.99
N GLY A 53 -8.02 3.05 -6.11
CA GLY A 53 -7.64 1.98 -7.01
C GLY A 53 -6.43 1.14 -6.58
N VAL A 54 -5.78 1.43 -5.46
CA VAL A 54 -4.68 0.63 -4.90
C VAL A 54 -5.24 -0.55 -4.11
N HIS A 55 -4.66 -1.74 -4.30
CA HIS A 55 -5.07 -2.97 -3.64
C HIS A 55 -4.25 -3.24 -2.37
N ALA A 56 -4.76 -4.13 -1.53
CA ALA A 56 -3.99 -4.72 -0.44
C ALA A 56 -4.30 -6.21 -0.32
N GLU A 57 -3.26 -7.01 -0.20
CA GLU A 57 -3.37 -8.43 0.16
C GLU A 57 -3.32 -8.62 1.67
N HIS A 58 -2.55 -7.74 2.36
CA HIS A 58 -2.47 -7.69 3.82
C HIS A 58 -2.48 -6.25 4.32
N MET A 59 -3.66 -5.75 4.63
CA MET A 59 -3.84 -4.52 5.39
C MET A 59 -4.21 -4.86 6.83
N PHE A 60 -3.64 -4.11 7.76
CA PHE A 60 -4.00 -4.22 9.17
C PHE A 60 -4.76 -2.99 9.64
N ALA A 61 -5.73 -3.22 10.52
CA ALA A 61 -6.30 -2.16 11.34
C ALA A 61 -6.42 -2.65 12.78
N HIS A 62 -6.50 -1.71 13.73
CA HIS A 62 -6.90 -2.04 15.08
C HIS A 62 -8.22 -1.39 15.46
N PHE A 63 -8.89 -2.01 16.40
CA PHE A 63 -10.08 -1.50 17.05
C PHE A 63 -10.10 -1.88 18.53
N ASP A 64 -10.82 -1.11 19.33
CA ASP A 64 -10.94 -1.30 20.76
C ASP A 64 -12.37 -1.63 21.13
N VAL A 65 -12.55 -2.70 21.91
CA VAL A 65 -13.83 -3.11 22.48
C VAL A 65 -13.63 -3.66 23.90
N ASP A 66 -14.62 -3.53 24.74
CA ASP A 66 -14.56 -4.09 26.09
C ASP A 66 -14.60 -5.62 26.05
N GLU A 67 -15.51 -6.17 25.26
CA GLU A 67 -15.70 -7.59 25.05
C GLU A 67 -16.28 -7.86 23.66
N LEU A 68 -15.86 -8.96 23.03
CA LEU A 68 -16.48 -9.45 21.81
C LEU A 68 -17.70 -10.31 22.15
N PRO A 69 -18.83 -10.12 21.43
CA PRO A 69 -20.05 -10.94 21.68
C PRO A 69 -19.94 -12.36 21.13
N VAL A 70 -18.85 -12.69 20.44
CA VAL A 70 -18.55 -13.99 19.82
C VAL A 70 -17.03 -14.19 19.82
N THR A 71 -16.57 -15.40 19.48
CA THR A 71 -15.12 -15.66 19.29
C THR A 71 -14.55 -14.85 18.13
N ASP A 72 -13.23 -14.71 18.06
CA ASP A 72 -12.50 -14.01 16.99
C ASP A 72 -12.85 -14.60 15.62
N GLU A 73 -12.87 -15.94 15.51
CA GLU A 73 -13.25 -16.68 14.31
C GLU A 73 -14.72 -16.45 13.96
N GLY A 74 -15.61 -16.47 14.96
CA GLY A 74 -17.03 -16.21 14.75
C GLY A 74 -17.31 -14.78 14.28
N LEU A 75 -16.52 -13.80 14.73
CA LEU A 75 -16.59 -12.43 14.23
C LEU A 75 -16.09 -12.34 12.79
N GLN A 76 -14.95 -12.98 12.48
CA GLN A 76 -14.40 -13.05 11.13
C GLN A 76 -15.40 -13.63 10.12
N GLU A 77 -16.03 -14.78 10.45
CA GLU A 77 -17.02 -15.44 9.59
C GLU A 77 -18.23 -14.54 9.31
N ARG A 78 -18.79 -13.90 10.34
CA ARG A 78 -19.93 -12.99 10.22
C ARG A 78 -19.59 -11.76 9.38
N LEU A 79 -18.42 -11.17 9.58
CA LEU A 79 -17.96 -10.04 8.78
C LEU A 79 -17.77 -10.43 7.32
N ASN A 80 -17.13 -11.57 7.04
CA ASN A 80 -16.95 -12.05 5.67
C ASN A 80 -18.29 -12.39 4.97
N SER A 81 -19.31 -12.79 5.71
CA SER A 81 -20.66 -13.00 5.16
C SER A 81 -21.39 -11.70 4.82
N LEU A 82 -21.04 -10.60 5.48
CA LEU A 82 -21.68 -9.29 5.30
C LEU A 82 -20.93 -8.40 4.32
N LEU A 83 -19.59 -8.49 4.29
CA LEU A 83 -18.73 -7.65 3.47
C LEU A 83 -18.93 -7.96 1.97
N PRO A 84 -18.79 -6.95 1.09
CA PRO A 84 -18.75 -7.19 -0.36
C PRO A 84 -17.58 -8.11 -0.76
N ALA A 85 -17.74 -8.85 -1.86
CA ALA A 85 -16.71 -9.76 -2.38
C ALA A 85 -15.33 -9.11 -2.64
N MET A 86 -15.25 -7.78 -2.66
CA MET A 86 -14.01 -7.02 -2.84
C MET A 86 -13.21 -6.83 -1.54
N ILE A 87 -13.73 -7.26 -0.37
CA ILE A 87 -13.06 -7.17 0.93
C ILE A 87 -13.17 -8.52 1.62
N ALA A 88 -12.06 -9.04 2.15
CA ALA A 88 -12.03 -10.30 2.89
C ALA A 88 -11.20 -10.15 4.19
N ILE A 89 -11.75 -10.58 5.31
CA ILE A 89 -11.03 -10.66 6.58
C ILE A 89 -10.29 -12.00 6.62
N HIS A 90 -8.96 -11.95 6.82
CA HIS A 90 -8.13 -13.14 6.97
C HIS A 90 -8.16 -13.65 8.41
N ARG A 91 -8.04 -12.74 9.38
CA ARG A 91 -8.07 -13.08 10.82
C ARG A 91 -8.33 -11.85 11.67
N ILE A 92 -8.86 -12.09 12.86
CA ILE A 92 -8.98 -11.13 13.95
C ILE A 92 -8.28 -11.77 15.16
N PHE A 93 -7.52 -10.99 15.92
CA PHE A 93 -6.79 -11.52 17.08
C PHE A 93 -6.48 -10.42 18.09
N PRO A 94 -6.43 -10.75 19.39
CA PRO A 94 -6.10 -9.80 20.42
C PRO A 94 -4.61 -9.40 20.35
N VAL A 95 -4.34 -8.16 20.74
CA VAL A 95 -2.98 -7.60 20.79
C VAL A 95 -2.83 -6.76 22.06
N PRO A 96 -1.60 -6.47 22.51
CA PRO A 96 -1.38 -5.51 23.59
C PRO A 96 -2.06 -4.17 23.32
N ASP A 97 -2.64 -3.56 24.35
CA ASP A 97 -3.43 -2.32 24.22
C ASP A 97 -2.61 -1.11 23.73
N ASP A 98 -1.29 -1.15 23.87
CA ASP A 98 -0.35 -0.14 23.38
C ASP A 98 0.07 -0.35 21.92
N LEU A 99 -0.20 -1.52 21.33
CA LEU A 99 0.15 -1.80 19.94
C LEU A 99 -0.74 -1.03 18.97
N HIS A 100 -0.13 -0.21 18.14
CA HIS A 100 -0.85 0.66 17.20
C HIS A 100 -0.62 0.21 15.75
N ALA A 101 -1.68 -0.11 15.00
CA ALA A 101 -1.58 -0.65 13.64
C ALA A 101 -0.67 0.19 12.73
N ARG A 102 -0.69 1.51 12.84
CA ARG A 102 0.12 2.39 12.00
C ARG A 102 1.53 2.64 12.55
N PHE A 103 1.64 2.93 13.84
CA PHE A 103 2.89 3.45 14.43
C PHE A 103 3.80 2.36 14.95
N SER A 104 3.26 1.19 15.29
CA SER A 104 4.05 0.03 15.71
C SER A 104 4.56 -0.81 14.53
N ALA A 105 4.13 -0.53 13.30
CA ALA A 105 4.59 -1.26 12.12
C ALA A 105 6.03 -0.90 11.78
N LEU A 106 6.89 -1.92 11.66
CA LEU A 106 8.33 -1.82 11.39
C LEU A 106 8.61 -1.58 9.91
N SER A 107 7.91 -2.30 9.04
CA SER A 107 8.07 -2.17 7.59
C SER A 107 6.75 -2.38 6.84
N ARG A 108 6.71 -1.95 5.59
CA ARG A 108 5.66 -2.22 4.61
C ARG A 108 6.32 -2.67 3.33
N THR A 109 5.72 -3.66 2.66
CA THR A 109 6.12 -4.11 1.32
C THR A 109 5.01 -3.84 0.34
N TYR A 110 5.37 -3.24 -0.78
CA TYR A 110 4.50 -3.04 -1.92
C TYR A 110 5.02 -3.80 -3.12
N GLU A 111 4.11 -4.30 -3.91
CA GLU A 111 4.37 -4.82 -5.24
C GLU A 111 3.69 -3.96 -6.30
N TYR A 112 4.37 -3.74 -7.42
CA TYR A 112 3.79 -3.15 -8.61
C TYR A 112 3.83 -4.15 -9.76
N ARG A 113 2.66 -4.60 -10.19
CA ARG A 113 2.48 -5.69 -11.17
C ARG A 113 2.18 -5.13 -12.55
N ILE A 114 2.93 -5.57 -13.55
CA ILE A 114 2.76 -5.14 -14.94
C ILE A 114 2.53 -6.32 -15.88
N THR A 115 1.99 -6.03 -17.06
CA THR A 115 1.86 -6.97 -18.17
C THR A 115 2.09 -6.25 -19.49
N THR A 116 2.58 -6.97 -20.51
CA THR A 116 2.62 -6.47 -21.89
C THR A 116 1.40 -6.93 -22.69
N GLU A 117 0.68 -7.94 -22.21
CA GLU A 117 -0.47 -8.53 -22.86
C GLU A 117 -1.77 -7.79 -22.50
N LYS A 118 -2.73 -7.78 -23.43
CA LYS A 118 -4.08 -7.33 -23.17
C LYS A 118 -4.87 -8.47 -22.55
N ASP A 119 -5.30 -8.30 -21.29
CA ASP A 119 -6.13 -9.27 -20.58
C ASP A 119 -7.37 -8.57 -20.00
N PRO A 120 -8.58 -8.86 -20.55
CA PRO A 120 -9.82 -8.22 -20.09
C PRO A 120 -10.24 -8.64 -18.67
N PHE A 121 -9.72 -9.76 -18.15
CA PHE A 121 -10.03 -10.26 -16.80
C PHE A 121 -9.12 -9.66 -15.72
N ARG A 122 -8.02 -9.00 -16.11
CA ARG A 122 -7.02 -8.45 -15.19
C ARG A 122 -6.79 -6.95 -15.39
N GLN A 123 -7.63 -6.26 -16.17
CA GLN A 123 -7.43 -4.84 -16.52
C GLN A 123 -7.32 -3.91 -15.30
N ASP A 124 -8.02 -4.22 -14.19
CA ASP A 124 -8.01 -3.44 -12.95
C ASP A 124 -7.06 -4.02 -11.88
N LEU A 125 -6.29 -5.07 -12.22
CA LEU A 125 -5.41 -5.80 -11.32
C LEU A 125 -3.93 -5.71 -11.71
N VAL A 126 -3.62 -5.30 -12.93
CA VAL A 126 -2.26 -5.13 -13.44
C VAL A 126 -2.18 -3.91 -14.35
N THR A 127 -1.03 -3.29 -14.41
CA THR A 127 -0.81 -2.18 -15.35
C THR A 127 -0.23 -2.70 -16.65
N ARG A 128 -0.94 -2.48 -17.77
CA ARG A 128 -0.40 -2.80 -19.07
C ARG A 128 0.65 -1.76 -19.49
N VAL A 129 1.81 -2.25 -19.93
CA VAL A 129 2.92 -1.42 -20.43
C VAL A 129 3.34 -1.88 -21.82
N ALA A 130 4.01 -1.02 -22.59
CA ALA A 130 4.62 -1.42 -23.84
C ALA A 130 5.79 -2.40 -23.57
N SER A 131 6.01 -3.33 -24.50
CA SER A 131 7.17 -4.22 -24.46
C SER A 131 8.50 -3.45 -24.64
N GLY A 132 9.61 -4.10 -24.29
CA GLY A 132 10.95 -3.56 -24.51
C GLY A 132 11.52 -2.73 -23.34
N LEU A 133 10.97 -2.89 -22.12
CA LEU A 133 11.59 -2.34 -20.92
C LEU A 133 12.92 -3.07 -20.61
N ASN A 134 13.97 -2.32 -20.33
CA ASN A 134 15.24 -2.88 -19.88
C ASN A 134 15.22 -3.07 -18.36
N PHE A 135 14.85 -4.26 -17.91
CA PHE A 135 14.77 -4.60 -16.49
C PHE A 135 16.13 -4.58 -15.79
N GLU A 136 17.23 -4.88 -16.50
CA GLU A 136 18.57 -4.80 -15.92
C GLU A 136 18.90 -3.34 -15.54
N ALA A 137 18.66 -2.40 -16.46
CA ALA A 137 18.85 -0.97 -16.19
C ALA A 137 17.94 -0.48 -15.07
N MET A 138 16.66 -0.90 -15.08
CA MET A 138 15.70 -0.56 -14.01
C MET A 138 16.14 -1.12 -12.65
N ASN A 139 16.71 -2.32 -12.58
CA ASN A 139 17.25 -2.88 -11.35
C ASN A 139 18.47 -2.13 -10.85
N LYS A 140 19.40 -1.74 -11.74
CA LYS A 140 20.53 -0.87 -11.36
C LYS A 140 20.05 0.45 -10.75
N ALA A 141 19.02 1.06 -11.33
CA ALA A 141 18.41 2.27 -10.77
C ALA A 141 17.68 2.00 -9.45
N ALA A 142 16.99 0.88 -9.31
CA ALA A 142 16.29 0.48 -8.07
C ALA A 142 17.26 0.33 -6.88
N GLN A 143 18.49 -0.15 -7.11
CA GLN A 143 19.53 -0.25 -6.07
C GLN A 143 19.91 1.12 -5.49
N LEU A 144 19.79 2.21 -6.26
CA LEU A 144 20.05 3.56 -5.78
C LEU A 144 18.99 4.07 -4.77
N LEU A 145 17.86 3.39 -4.64
CA LEU A 145 16.82 3.70 -3.66
C LEU A 145 17.13 3.15 -2.26
N LEU A 146 18.07 2.20 -2.14
CA LEU A 146 18.33 1.52 -0.86
C LEU A 146 18.95 2.47 0.18
N GLY A 147 18.65 2.18 1.44
CA GLY A 147 19.13 2.95 2.59
C GLY A 147 18.22 4.10 2.99
N THR A 148 18.71 4.91 3.91
CA THR A 148 17.97 6.05 4.47
C THR A 148 18.23 7.29 3.62
N GLN A 149 17.21 7.81 2.97
CA GLN A 149 17.30 8.92 2.03
C GLN A 149 16.08 9.84 2.10
N ASP A 150 16.20 11.01 1.49
CA ASP A 150 15.09 11.97 1.32
C ASP A 150 14.35 11.68 0.00
N PHE A 151 13.11 11.21 0.13
CA PHE A 151 12.25 10.85 -1.00
C PHE A 151 11.27 11.97 -1.41
N ALA A 152 11.59 13.23 -1.15
CA ALA A 152 10.75 14.38 -1.52
C ALA A 152 10.40 14.41 -3.02
N SER A 153 11.34 14.02 -3.91
CA SER A 153 11.09 13.92 -5.36
C SER A 153 9.99 12.92 -5.74
N PHE A 154 9.68 11.98 -4.88
CA PHE A 154 8.64 10.97 -5.12
C PHE A 154 7.36 11.22 -4.31
N CYS A 155 7.33 12.30 -3.52
CA CYS A 155 6.17 12.66 -2.72
C CYS A 155 5.17 13.48 -3.53
N LYS A 156 3.85 13.24 -3.32
CA LYS A 156 2.82 14.12 -3.89
C LYS A 156 2.96 15.53 -3.31
N VAL A 157 2.96 16.54 -4.20
CA VAL A 157 3.03 17.96 -3.81
C VAL A 157 1.84 18.31 -2.89
N HIS A 158 2.02 19.27 -2.02
CA HIS A 158 1.02 19.75 -1.05
C HIS A 158 0.52 18.63 -0.09
N THR A 159 1.42 17.75 0.32
CA THR A 159 1.13 16.75 1.35
C THR A 159 1.75 17.24 2.67
N ASP A 160 0.92 17.36 3.70
CA ASP A 160 1.38 17.68 5.06
C ASP A 160 2.08 16.45 5.66
N VAL A 161 3.40 16.42 5.61
CA VAL A 161 4.26 15.36 6.17
C VAL A 161 5.35 15.98 7.04
N LYS A 162 5.58 15.38 8.21
CA LYS A 162 6.62 15.84 9.15
C LYS A 162 8.04 15.64 8.61
N THR A 163 8.25 14.63 7.77
CA THR A 163 9.53 14.30 7.16
C THR A 163 9.34 13.53 5.85
N THR A 164 10.24 13.74 4.91
CA THR A 164 10.34 13.03 3.63
C THR A 164 11.40 11.93 3.66
N ILE A 165 12.06 11.73 4.80
CA ILE A 165 13.04 10.67 5.00
C ILE A 165 12.33 9.33 5.14
N CYS A 166 12.79 8.33 4.38
CA CYS A 166 12.39 6.93 4.47
C CYS A 166 13.61 6.03 4.40
N THR A 167 13.52 4.84 4.96
CA THR A 167 14.55 3.81 4.87
C THR A 167 14.05 2.66 4.01
N VAL A 168 14.56 2.55 2.80
CA VAL A 168 14.24 1.45 1.87
C VAL A 168 15.21 0.31 2.11
N SER A 169 14.69 -0.87 2.46
CA SER A 169 15.49 -2.08 2.72
C SER A 169 15.55 -3.05 1.55
N TYR A 170 14.60 -2.95 0.61
CA TYR A 170 14.54 -3.80 -0.58
C TYR A 170 13.89 -3.05 -1.75
N ALA A 171 14.43 -3.22 -2.96
CA ALA A 171 13.85 -2.68 -4.20
C ALA A 171 14.35 -3.49 -5.40
N GLU A 172 13.48 -4.28 -6.06
CA GLU A 172 13.86 -5.16 -7.17
C GLU A 172 12.69 -5.42 -8.13
N TRP A 173 13.02 -5.52 -9.42
CA TRP A 173 12.14 -6.08 -10.47
C TRP A 173 12.45 -7.55 -10.69
N LYS A 174 11.42 -8.38 -10.59
CA LYS A 174 11.48 -9.80 -10.93
C LYS A 174 10.15 -10.23 -11.56
N ASP A 175 10.18 -10.96 -12.67
CA ASP A 175 9.00 -11.55 -13.34
C ASP A 175 7.83 -10.55 -13.55
N ASN A 176 8.13 -9.35 -14.05
CA ASN A 176 7.18 -8.25 -14.26
C ASN A 176 6.56 -7.67 -12.96
N VAL A 177 7.16 -7.94 -11.82
CA VAL A 177 6.75 -7.39 -10.53
C VAL A 177 7.89 -6.57 -9.94
N PHE A 178 7.61 -5.32 -9.55
CA PHE A 178 8.50 -4.52 -8.74
C PHE A 178 8.12 -4.65 -7.29
N THR A 179 9.03 -5.14 -6.47
CA THR A 179 8.85 -5.24 -5.02
C THR A 179 9.70 -4.18 -4.32
N ILE A 180 9.11 -3.45 -3.40
CA ILE A 180 9.80 -2.46 -2.58
C ILE A 180 9.36 -2.55 -1.13
N THR A 181 10.34 -2.58 -0.21
CA THR A 181 10.11 -2.59 1.24
C THR A 181 10.78 -1.39 1.89
N ALA A 182 10.06 -0.71 2.77
CA ALA A 182 10.57 0.42 3.54
C ALA A 182 9.90 0.50 4.94
N ASP A 183 10.54 1.24 5.86
CA ASP A 183 9.97 1.59 7.16
C ASP A 183 8.66 2.37 7.02
N ARG A 184 8.59 3.24 6.01
CA ARG A 184 7.41 4.04 5.67
C ARG A 184 7.42 4.44 4.20
N PHE A 185 6.26 4.83 3.68
CA PHE A 185 6.12 5.41 2.36
C PHE A 185 5.41 6.76 2.42
N LEU A 186 5.84 7.68 1.57
CA LEU A 186 5.17 8.96 1.35
C LEU A 186 3.96 8.76 0.42
N ARG A 187 3.05 9.71 0.44
CA ARG A 187 1.89 9.68 -0.47
C ARG A 187 2.33 9.62 -1.92
N ASN A 188 1.83 8.62 -2.67
CA ASN A 188 2.12 8.36 -4.08
C ASN A 188 3.58 7.94 -4.37
N MET A 189 4.43 7.70 -3.35
CA MET A 189 5.86 7.42 -3.50
C MET A 189 6.14 6.23 -4.42
N VAL A 190 5.58 5.07 -4.17
CA VAL A 190 5.85 3.86 -4.98
C VAL A 190 5.46 4.08 -6.45
N ARG A 191 4.33 4.72 -6.72
CA ARG A 191 3.87 5.00 -8.08
C ARG A 191 4.79 5.99 -8.82
N ALA A 192 5.35 6.97 -8.12
CA ALA A 192 6.32 7.91 -8.68
C ALA A 192 7.67 7.24 -8.93
N VAL A 193 8.13 6.39 -8.01
CA VAL A 193 9.35 5.58 -8.16
C VAL A 193 9.25 4.69 -9.41
N VAL A 194 8.17 3.89 -9.51
CA VAL A 194 7.97 3.00 -10.66
C VAL A 194 7.90 3.76 -11.97
N GLY A 195 7.18 4.89 -12.00
CA GLY A 195 7.12 5.74 -13.20
C GLY A 195 8.49 6.28 -13.62
N THR A 196 9.34 6.62 -12.66
CA THR A 196 10.71 7.07 -12.94
C THR A 196 11.60 5.92 -13.39
N LEU A 197 11.47 4.73 -12.79
CA LEU A 197 12.15 3.51 -13.26
C LEU A 197 11.77 3.16 -14.70
N PHE A 198 10.50 3.39 -15.11
CA PHE A 198 10.10 3.19 -16.51
C PHE A 198 10.83 4.13 -17.48
N GLU A 199 11.16 5.36 -17.09
CA GLU A 199 11.95 6.26 -17.95
C GLU A 199 13.39 5.71 -18.14
N VAL A 200 13.96 5.11 -17.08
CA VAL A 200 15.25 4.39 -17.19
C VAL A 200 15.11 3.15 -18.10
N GLY A 201 14.09 2.34 -17.90
CA GLY A 201 13.86 1.12 -18.70
C GLY A 201 13.60 1.39 -20.18
N ARG A 202 13.12 2.60 -20.52
CA ARG A 202 12.91 3.09 -21.89
C ARG A 202 14.13 3.81 -22.48
N ALA A 203 15.26 3.85 -21.76
CA ALA A 203 16.45 4.61 -22.12
C ALA A 203 16.19 6.12 -22.33
N ARG A 204 15.22 6.69 -21.61
CA ARG A 204 14.91 8.13 -21.60
C ARG A 204 15.52 8.87 -20.41
N MET A 205 16.10 8.13 -19.48
CA MET A 205 16.77 8.61 -18.28
C MET A 205 17.99 7.73 -18.00
N SER A 206 19.16 8.33 -17.81
CA SER A 206 20.37 7.60 -17.40
C SER A 206 20.35 7.28 -15.89
N LEU A 207 21.29 6.46 -15.41
CA LEU A 207 21.43 6.18 -13.98
C LEU A 207 21.86 7.44 -13.20
N GLU A 208 22.71 8.27 -13.78
CA GLU A 208 23.17 9.54 -13.21
C GLU A 208 22.00 10.53 -13.08
N GLU A 209 21.15 10.61 -14.10
CA GLU A 209 19.94 11.45 -14.05
C GLU A 209 18.95 10.93 -12.99
N PHE A 210 18.76 9.61 -12.88
CA PHE A 210 17.93 9.01 -11.83
C PHE A 210 18.47 9.33 -10.43
N GLN A 211 19.77 9.25 -10.22
CA GLN A 211 20.42 9.66 -8.98
C GLN A 211 20.23 11.16 -8.71
N GLY A 212 20.28 11.98 -9.75
CA GLY A 212 19.96 13.39 -9.70
C GLY A 212 18.52 13.67 -9.28
N VAL A 213 17.55 12.85 -9.72
CA VAL A 213 16.15 12.96 -9.26
C VAL A 213 16.05 12.81 -7.74
N ILE A 214 16.75 11.85 -7.15
CA ILE A 214 16.76 11.65 -5.69
C ILE A 214 17.37 12.90 -5.01
N ALA A 215 18.52 13.36 -5.49
CA ALA A 215 19.26 14.47 -4.90
C ALA A 215 18.53 15.83 -5.00
N ASN A 216 17.78 16.06 -6.08
CA ASN A 216 17.11 17.33 -6.37
C ASN A 216 15.92 17.64 -5.44
N LYS A 217 15.38 16.66 -4.74
CA LYS A 217 14.21 16.80 -3.82
C LYS A 217 13.03 17.55 -4.45
N ASN A 218 12.86 17.39 -5.76
CA ASN A 218 11.84 18.08 -6.55
C ASN A 218 10.97 17.07 -7.31
N ARG A 219 9.66 17.08 -7.03
CA ARG A 219 8.69 16.17 -7.68
C ARG A 219 8.67 16.32 -9.21
N CYS A 220 8.95 17.51 -9.74
CA CYS A 220 8.98 17.75 -11.19
C CYS A 220 10.17 17.07 -11.89
N SER A 221 11.22 16.71 -11.17
CA SER A 221 12.36 15.95 -11.70
C SER A 221 12.06 14.46 -11.89
N ALA A 222 11.09 13.93 -11.15
CA ALA A 222 10.70 12.51 -11.23
C ALA A 222 9.73 12.27 -12.38
N GLY A 223 9.69 11.03 -12.87
CA GLY A 223 8.76 10.57 -13.89
C GLY A 223 7.29 10.67 -13.45
N GLN A 224 6.40 10.55 -14.42
CA GLN A 224 4.96 10.53 -14.17
C GLN A 224 4.59 9.32 -13.30
N SER A 225 3.71 9.54 -12.31
CA SER A 225 3.21 8.44 -11.48
C SER A 225 2.40 7.44 -12.31
N VAL A 226 2.69 6.17 -12.11
CA VAL A 226 1.97 5.07 -12.79
C VAL A 226 0.55 4.88 -12.25
N LEU A 227 -0.28 4.13 -12.97
CA LEU A 227 -1.65 3.80 -12.58
C LEU A 227 -1.70 3.07 -11.24
N ALA A 228 -2.81 3.19 -10.52
CA ALA A 228 -3.00 2.52 -9.23
C ALA A 228 -3.23 1.00 -9.37
N ALA A 229 -3.87 0.57 -10.45
CA ALA A 229 -4.30 -0.81 -10.70
C ALA A 229 -3.21 -1.88 -10.58
N GLY A 230 -1.94 -1.54 -10.77
CA GLY A 230 -0.83 -2.48 -10.55
C GLY A 230 -0.28 -2.50 -9.13
N LEU A 231 -0.71 -1.60 -8.23
CA LEU A 231 -0.10 -1.42 -6.92
C LEU A 231 -0.83 -2.20 -5.82
N TYR A 232 -0.06 -3.00 -5.09
CA TYR A 232 -0.52 -3.85 -3.99
C TYR A 232 0.31 -3.60 -2.73
N LEU A 233 -0.35 -3.41 -1.59
CA LEU A 233 0.26 -3.58 -0.29
C LEU A 233 0.22 -5.08 0.04
N THR A 234 1.39 -5.74 0.08
CA THR A 234 1.46 -7.20 0.21
C THR A 234 1.91 -7.66 1.59
N LYS A 235 2.58 -6.79 2.35
CA LYS A 235 3.05 -7.16 3.69
C LYS A 235 3.19 -5.95 4.59
N ILE A 236 2.87 -6.12 5.88
CA ILE A 236 3.24 -5.20 6.96
C ILE A 236 3.87 -6.03 8.08
N GLU A 237 5.03 -5.61 8.55
CA GLU A 237 5.71 -6.28 9.65
C GLU A 237 5.55 -5.50 10.95
N TYR A 238 5.33 -6.24 12.03
CA TYR A 238 5.24 -5.73 13.39
C TYR A 238 6.29 -6.38 14.28
N PRO A 239 6.65 -5.77 15.43
CA PRO A 239 7.42 -6.45 16.45
C PRO A 239 6.72 -7.74 16.86
N THR A 240 7.50 -8.76 17.23
CA THR A 240 6.94 -9.95 17.87
C THR A 240 6.36 -9.55 19.22
N PHE A 241 5.10 -9.83 19.44
CA PHE A 241 4.42 -9.68 20.72
C PHE A 241 4.04 -11.07 21.23
N ALA A 242 4.27 -11.29 22.51
CA ALA A 242 3.97 -12.55 23.17
C ALA A 242 2.48 -12.67 23.50
#